data_b7060c5c839e5521c2c5f1bc6f9788f6
#
_entry.id   b7060c5c839e5521c2c5f1bc6f9788f6
#
_cell.length_a   1.000
_cell.length_b   1.000
_cell.length_c   1.000
_cell.angle_alpha   90.00
_cell.angle_beta   90.00
_cell.angle_gamma   90.00
#
_symmetry.space_group_name_H-M   'P 1'
#
loop_
_entity.id
_entity.type
_entity.pdbx_description
1 polymer ?
#
loop_
_entity_poly.entity_id
_entity_poly.type
_entity_poly.pdbx_seq_one_letter_code
_entity_poly.pdbx_strand_id
1 'polypeptide(L)'
;MIKVKVKGSYKKVYGHMEKLLELFNAGKLNKYGEMGVRALMQNTPIDTGKTASSWGYEIERTNNKVSIVFTNSNVNDLVNIAIILQYGHGLEDGGWVEGVDYINPAIADAFNAIIEDIQKEVER
;
A
#
# COMPACT_ATOMS: atom_id res chain seq x y z
N MET A 1 -8.22 6.02 9.75
CA MET A 1 -7.13 5.95 8.73
C MET A 1 -7.19 4.61 8.04
N ILE A 2 -7.16 4.59 6.73
CA ILE A 2 -7.10 3.33 5.98
C ILE A 2 -5.66 2.81 5.99
N LYS A 3 -5.51 1.49 6.14
CA LYS A 3 -4.21 0.81 6.05
C LYS A 3 -4.31 -0.37 5.10
N VAL A 4 -3.37 -0.45 4.16
CA VAL A 4 -3.21 -1.58 3.25
C VAL A 4 -1.82 -2.14 3.48
N LYS A 5 -1.72 -3.45 3.71
CA LYS A 5 -0.45 -4.08 4.10
C LYS A 5 0.09 -4.98 3.00
N VAL A 6 1.37 -4.83 2.70
CA VAL A 6 2.16 -5.79 1.95
C VAL A 6 3.12 -6.46 2.93
N LYS A 7 3.06 -7.78 3.03
CA LYS A 7 3.82 -8.54 4.01
C LYS A 7 4.89 -9.41 3.36
N GLY A 8 6.08 -9.43 3.96
CA GLY A 8 7.15 -10.35 3.60
C GLY A 8 7.60 -11.17 4.80
N SER A 9 8.07 -12.37 4.56
CA SER A 9 8.60 -13.25 5.59
C SER A 9 9.93 -13.83 5.14
N TYR A 10 10.93 -13.82 6.02
CA TYR A 10 12.25 -14.36 5.75
C TYR A 10 12.32 -15.89 5.87
N LYS A 11 11.44 -16.49 6.67
CA LYS A 11 11.57 -17.89 7.10
C LYS A 11 11.46 -18.92 5.98
N LYS A 12 10.91 -18.54 4.85
CA LYS A 12 10.64 -19.47 3.75
C LYS A 12 11.69 -19.53 2.67
N VAL A 13 12.79 -18.79 2.83
CA VAL A 13 13.78 -18.65 1.77
C VAL A 13 15.13 -19.12 2.26
N TYR A 14 15.38 -20.43 2.10
CA TYR A 14 16.65 -21.05 2.44
C TYR A 14 17.66 -20.81 1.30
N GLY A 15 18.88 -20.54 1.63
CA GLY A 15 19.94 -20.32 0.64
C GLY A 15 20.03 -18.91 0.06
N HIS A 16 18.99 -18.08 0.25
CA HIS A 16 18.98 -16.67 -0.20
C HIS A 16 18.79 -15.69 0.96
N MET A 17 18.93 -16.16 2.19
CA MET A 17 18.63 -15.38 3.39
C MET A 17 19.38 -14.05 3.44
N GLU A 18 20.67 -14.05 3.14
CA GLU A 18 21.49 -12.84 3.18
C GLU A 18 21.03 -11.81 2.16
N LYS A 19 20.72 -12.22 0.95
CA LYS A 19 20.21 -11.33 -0.11
C LYS A 19 18.87 -10.74 0.26
N LEU A 20 17.98 -11.55 0.84
CA LEU A 20 16.67 -11.07 1.28
C LEU A 20 16.79 -10.07 2.43
N LEU A 21 17.70 -10.32 3.38
CA LEU A 21 17.92 -9.37 4.47
C LEU A 21 18.45 -8.04 3.94
N GLU A 22 19.29 -8.04 2.92
CA GLU A 22 19.72 -6.83 2.24
C GLU A 22 18.56 -6.10 1.56
N LEU A 23 17.70 -6.86 0.87
CA LEU A 23 16.52 -6.30 0.21
C LEU A 23 15.55 -5.64 1.20
N PHE A 24 15.46 -6.20 2.40
CA PHE A 24 14.59 -5.69 3.44
C PHE A 24 15.25 -4.68 4.36
N ASN A 25 16.41 -4.14 4.00
CA ASN A 25 16.95 -2.99 4.71
C ASN A 25 16.28 -1.69 4.24
N ALA A 26 16.61 -0.58 4.91
CA ALA A 26 15.87 0.67 4.78
C ALA A 26 15.72 1.20 3.34
N GLY A 27 16.79 1.13 2.54
CA GLY A 27 16.77 1.71 1.19
C GLY A 27 15.78 1.04 0.25
N LYS A 28 15.76 -0.29 0.23
CA LYS A 28 14.85 -1.05 -0.63
C LYS A 28 13.41 -0.96 -0.16
N LEU A 29 13.17 -1.03 1.14
CA LEU A 29 11.81 -0.91 1.68
C LEU A 29 11.20 0.44 1.38
N ASN A 30 11.99 1.51 1.46
CA ASN A 30 11.51 2.83 1.10
C ASN A 30 11.16 2.92 -0.39
N LYS A 31 11.96 2.31 -1.26
CA LYS A 31 11.65 2.22 -2.68
C LYS A 31 10.29 1.55 -2.92
N TYR A 32 10.04 0.42 -2.26
CA TYR A 32 8.79 -0.32 -2.40
C TYR A 32 7.60 0.45 -1.83
N GLY A 33 7.80 1.15 -0.71
CA GLY A 33 6.78 2.04 -0.16
C GLY A 33 6.39 3.14 -1.14
N GLU A 34 7.37 3.77 -1.76
CA GLU A 34 7.13 4.81 -2.76
C GLU A 34 6.42 4.27 -4.01
N MET A 35 6.76 3.06 -4.45
CA MET A 35 6.07 2.41 -5.57
C MET A 35 4.58 2.21 -5.27
N GLY A 36 4.26 1.75 -4.07
CA GLY A 36 2.87 1.55 -3.64
C GLY A 36 2.11 2.86 -3.51
N VAL A 37 2.71 3.88 -2.91
CA VAL A 37 2.12 5.21 -2.79
C VAL A 37 1.81 5.79 -4.18
N ARG A 38 2.74 5.67 -5.11
CA ARG A 38 2.53 6.16 -6.47
C ARG A 38 1.38 5.45 -7.16
N ALA A 39 1.29 4.12 -7.03
CA ALA A 39 0.20 3.34 -7.60
C ALA A 39 -1.15 3.75 -7.00
N LEU A 40 -1.22 3.95 -5.69
CA LEU A 40 -2.42 4.41 -5.01
C LEU A 40 -2.82 5.81 -5.46
N MET A 41 -1.86 6.73 -5.56
CA MET A 41 -2.12 8.09 -6.06
C MET A 41 -2.71 8.08 -7.45
N GLN A 42 -2.13 7.28 -8.36
CA GLN A 42 -2.56 7.22 -9.76
C GLN A 42 -3.95 6.62 -9.93
N ASN A 43 -4.36 5.75 -9.02
CA ASN A 43 -5.64 5.04 -9.11
C ASN A 43 -6.75 5.66 -8.26
N THR A 44 -6.43 6.59 -7.37
CA THR A 44 -7.44 7.25 -6.53
C THR A 44 -8.36 8.12 -7.38
N PRO A 45 -9.70 7.95 -7.28
CA PRO A 45 -10.62 8.84 -7.96
C PRO A 45 -10.37 10.30 -7.58
N ILE A 46 -10.30 11.18 -8.58
CA ILE A 46 -9.96 12.58 -8.37
C ILE A 46 -11.23 13.42 -8.36
N ASP A 47 -11.46 14.08 -7.24
CA ASP A 47 -12.41 15.19 -7.11
C ASP A 47 -11.63 16.49 -6.88
N THR A 48 -10.95 16.59 -5.74
CA THR A 48 -10.09 17.76 -5.44
C THR A 48 -8.61 17.44 -5.55
N GLY A 49 -8.24 16.17 -5.67
CA GLY A 49 -6.86 15.71 -5.62
C GLY A 49 -6.30 15.54 -4.22
N LYS A 50 -7.04 15.95 -3.19
CA LYS A 50 -6.58 15.88 -1.79
C LYS A 50 -6.38 14.44 -1.33
N THR A 51 -7.32 13.54 -1.62
CA THR A 51 -7.20 12.13 -1.24
C THR A 51 -6.01 11.48 -1.94
N ALA A 52 -5.86 11.70 -3.25
CA ALA A 52 -4.74 11.16 -4.01
C ALA A 52 -3.38 11.62 -3.47
N SER A 53 -3.26 12.89 -3.06
CA SER A 53 -2.01 13.45 -2.54
C SER A 53 -1.75 13.15 -1.07
N SER A 54 -2.68 12.49 -0.38
CA SER A 54 -2.59 12.21 1.06
C SER A 54 -2.09 10.79 1.37
N TRP A 55 -1.75 9.99 0.36
CA TRP A 55 -1.19 8.67 0.58
C TRP A 55 0.23 8.75 1.13
N GLY A 56 0.52 7.85 2.06
CA GLY A 56 1.84 7.67 2.62
C GLY A 56 2.09 6.20 2.95
N TYR A 57 3.24 5.90 3.51
CA TYR A 57 3.54 4.55 3.94
C TYR A 57 4.37 4.56 5.22
N GLU A 58 4.30 3.44 5.94
CA GLU A 58 5.12 3.17 7.11
C GLU A 58 5.69 1.77 6.98
N ILE A 59 6.87 1.55 7.53
CA ILE A 59 7.50 0.24 7.55
C ILE A 59 7.40 -0.31 8.97
N GLU A 60 6.80 -1.49 9.10
CA GLU A 60 6.71 -2.20 10.36
C GLU A 60 7.58 -3.46 10.30
N ARG A 61 8.39 -3.67 11.33
CA ARG A 61 9.25 -4.84 11.45
C ARG A 61 8.91 -5.61 12.71
N THR A 62 8.79 -6.92 12.55
CA THR A 62 8.73 -7.86 13.68
C THR A 62 9.87 -8.86 13.51
N ASN A 63 10.01 -9.84 14.43
CA ASN A 63 11.09 -10.82 14.35
C ASN A 63 11.11 -11.61 13.04
N ASN A 64 9.95 -11.83 12.43
CA ASN A 64 9.78 -12.69 11.27
C ASN A 64 9.22 -12.00 10.03
N LYS A 65 8.75 -10.76 10.17
CA LYS A 65 7.97 -10.10 9.14
C LYS A 65 8.44 -8.68 8.91
N VAL A 66 8.39 -8.27 7.66
CA VAL A 66 8.44 -6.87 7.28
C VAL A 66 7.12 -6.55 6.61
N SER A 67 6.49 -5.47 7.02
CA SER A 67 5.24 -5.00 6.43
C SER A 67 5.41 -3.58 5.95
N ILE A 68 4.86 -3.28 4.78
CA ILE A 68 4.70 -1.91 4.31
C ILE A 68 3.22 -1.59 4.51
N VAL A 69 2.94 -0.58 5.33
CA VAL A 69 1.58 -0.18 5.65
C VAL A 69 1.30 1.13 4.93
N PHE A 70 0.33 1.11 4.03
CA PHE A 70 -0.07 2.33 3.32
C PHE A 70 -1.16 3.04 4.11
N THR A 71 -1.02 4.35 4.22
CA THR A 71 -1.90 5.19 5.02
C THR A 71 -2.40 6.35 4.18
N ASN A 72 -3.58 6.85 4.54
CA ASN A 72 -4.09 8.08 3.93
C ASN A 72 -4.54 9.03 5.03
N SER A 73 -3.99 10.24 5.00
CA SER A 73 -4.23 11.26 6.04
C SER A 73 -5.44 12.13 5.80
N ASN A 74 -6.15 11.94 4.69
CA ASN A 74 -7.35 12.74 4.41
C ASN A 74 -8.54 12.25 5.22
N VAL A 75 -8.67 12.80 6.41
CA VAL A 75 -9.77 12.53 7.35
C VAL A 75 -10.59 13.80 7.51
N ASN A 76 -11.90 13.69 7.32
CA ASN A 76 -12.85 14.78 7.48
C ASN A 76 -13.98 14.32 8.39
N ASP A 77 -14.24 15.05 9.46
CA ASP A 77 -15.26 14.73 10.46
C ASP A 77 -15.16 13.27 10.96
N LEU A 78 -13.94 12.83 11.29
CA LEU A 78 -13.61 11.47 11.74
C LEU A 78 -13.80 10.40 10.66
N VAL A 79 -14.09 10.78 9.42
CA VAL A 79 -14.26 9.83 8.30
C VAL A 79 -13.02 9.86 7.42
N ASN A 80 -12.45 8.68 7.17
CA ASN A 80 -11.35 8.55 6.21
C ASN A 80 -11.92 8.54 4.80
N ILE A 81 -11.60 9.57 4.02
CA ILE A 81 -12.18 9.76 2.70
C ILE A 81 -11.74 8.65 1.73
N ALA A 82 -10.51 8.16 1.85
CA ALA A 82 -10.04 7.06 1.00
C ALA A 82 -10.89 5.80 1.16
N ILE A 83 -11.37 5.52 2.38
CA ILE A 83 -12.23 4.37 2.64
C ILE A 83 -13.60 4.53 2.00
N ILE A 84 -14.23 5.70 2.15
CA ILE A 84 -15.57 5.88 1.57
C ILE A 84 -15.55 5.89 0.04
N LEU A 85 -14.45 6.30 -0.58
CA LEU A 85 -14.28 6.18 -2.03
C LEU A 85 -14.19 4.73 -2.47
N GLN A 86 -13.54 3.88 -1.68
CA GLN A 86 -13.39 2.46 -1.98
C GLN A 86 -14.70 1.69 -1.81
N TYR A 87 -15.41 1.91 -0.71
CA TYR A 87 -16.54 1.07 -0.30
C TYR A 87 -17.90 1.71 -0.47
N GLY A 88 -17.95 3.01 -0.75
CA GLY A 88 -19.20 3.75 -0.80
C GLY A 88 -19.64 4.21 0.58
N HIS A 89 -20.69 4.99 0.62
CA HIS A 89 -21.20 5.53 1.89
C HIS A 89 -22.67 5.96 1.77
N GLY A 90 -23.33 6.01 2.91
CA GLY A 90 -24.70 6.52 3.02
C GLY A 90 -24.75 8.04 3.04
N LEU A 91 -25.87 8.59 2.59
CA LEU A 91 -26.17 10.00 2.66
C LEU A 91 -27.21 10.27 3.77
N GLU A 92 -27.27 11.51 4.26
CA GLU A 92 -28.19 11.90 5.32
C GLU A 92 -29.66 11.71 4.94
N ASP A 93 -29.98 11.83 3.65
CA ASP A 93 -31.33 11.66 3.13
C ASP A 93 -31.74 10.20 2.92
N GLY A 94 -30.88 9.25 3.30
CA GLY A 94 -31.10 7.82 3.09
C GLY A 94 -30.57 7.28 1.77
N GLY A 95 -29.99 8.13 0.93
CA GLY A 95 -29.35 7.69 -0.32
C GLY A 95 -28.01 7.01 -0.08
N TRP A 96 -27.42 6.49 -1.16
CA TRP A 96 -26.16 5.77 -1.15
C TRP A 96 -25.27 6.23 -2.29
N VAL A 97 -23.98 6.42 -2.01
CA VAL A 97 -22.96 6.65 -3.04
C VAL A 97 -22.15 5.38 -3.21
N GLU A 98 -22.11 4.84 -4.43
CA GLU A 98 -21.35 3.64 -4.73
C GLU A 98 -19.86 3.87 -4.60
N GLY A 99 -19.16 2.85 -4.09
CA GLY A 99 -17.72 2.83 -4.07
C GLY A 99 -17.12 2.40 -5.41
N VAL A 100 -15.85 2.70 -5.57
CA VAL A 100 -15.04 2.24 -6.71
C VAL A 100 -13.85 1.46 -6.15
N ASP A 101 -13.73 0.20 -6.54
CA ASP A 101 -12.59 -0.62 -6.12
C ASP A 101 -11.31 -0.14 -6.82
N TYR A 102 -10.61 0.80 -6.19
CA TYR A 102 -9.36 1.35 -6.73
C TYR A 102 -8.13 0.93 -5.94
N ILE A 103 -8.29 0.64 -4.65
CA ILE A 103 -7.16 0.27 -3.77
C ILE A 103 -6.62 -1.11 -4.14
N ASN A 104 -7.49 -2.10 -4.31
CA ASN A 104 -7.06 -3.46 -4.59
C ASN A 104 -6.30 -3.58 -5.92
N PRO A 105 -6.77 -3.02 -7.05
CA PRO A 105 -5.99 -3.05 -8.29
C PRO A 105 -4.65 -2.32 -8.19
N ALA A 106 -4.62 -1.17 -7.51
CA ALA A 106 -3.39 -0.40 -7.32
C ALA A 106 -2.35 -1.20 -6.54
N ILE A 107 -2.76 -1.82 -5.45
CA ILE A 107 -1.86 -2.62 -4.60
C ILE A 107 -1.44 -3.90 -5.33
N ALA A 108 -2.30 -4.53 -6.11
CA ALA A 108 -1.93 -5.70 -6.90
C ALA A 108 -0.83 -5.38 -7.90
N ASP A 109 -0.94 -4.27 -8.63
CA ASP A 109 0.08 -3.83 -9.58
C ASP A 109 1.40 -3.51 -8.88
N ALA A 110 1.35 -2.77 -7.77
CA ALA A 110 2.53 -2.45 -6.99
C ALA A 110 3.19 -3.72 -6.42
N PHE A 111 2.40 -4.64 -5.89
CA PHE A 111 2.89 -5.89 -5.33
C PHE A 111 3.59 -6.74 -6.40
N ASN A 112 3.00 -6.86 -7.59
CA ASN A 112 3.62 -7.60 -8.69
C ASN A 112 4.95 -6.98 -9.10
N ALA A 113 5.04 -5.66 -9.18
CA ALA A 113 6.29 -4.97 -9.50
C ALA A 113 7.36 -5.18 -8.42
N ILE A 114 6.96 -5.17 -7.15
CA ILE A 114 7.86 -5.44 -6.03
C ILE A 114 8.38 -6.89 -6.09
N ILE A 115 7.51 -7.86 -6.33
CA ILE A 115 7.90 -9.27 -6.45
C ILE A 115 8.87 -9.48 -7.61
N GLU A 116 8.65 -8.84 -8.76
CA GLU A 116 9.60 -8.90 -9.88
C GLU A 116 10.98 -8.36 -9.48
N ASP A 117 11.01 -7.22 -8.79
CA ASP A 117 12.27 -6.62 -8.33
C ASP A 117 13.01 -7.56 -7.36
N ILE A 118 12.30 -8.16 -6.42
CA ILE A 118 12.85 -9.13 -5.47
C ILE A 118 13.41 -10.35 -6.22
N GLN A 119 12.68 -10.89 -7.17
CA GLN A 119 13.13 -12.04 -7.95
C GLN A 119 14.41 -11.75 -8.73
N LYS A 120 14.50 -10.59 -9.35
CA LYS A 120 15.71 -10.17 -10.07
C LYS A 120 16.92 -10.09 -9.15
N GLU A 121 16.75 -9.57 -7.95
CA GLU A 121 17.85 -9.46 -6.98
C GLU A 121 18.26 -10.83 -6.43
N VAL A 122 17.33 -11.74 -6.23
CA VAL A 122 17.61 -13.09 -5.73
C VAL A 122 18.33 -13.94 -6.79
N GLU A 123 18.03 -13.72 -8.06
CA GLU A 123 18.62 -14.47 -9.18
C GLU A 123 20.05 -14.03 -9.55
N ARG A 124 20.54 -12.94 -9.00
CA ARG A 124 21.90 -12.46 -9.24
C ARG A 124 22.96 -13.37 -8.65
#